data_00b6a2bac5cfe23722d6001911826df5
#
_entry.id   00b6a2bac5cfe23722d6001911826df5
#
_cell.length_a   1.000
_cell.length_b   1.000
_cell.length_c   1.000
_cell.angle_alpha   90.00
_cell.angle_beta   90.00
_cell.angle_gamma   90.00
#
_symmetry.space_group_name_H-M   'P 1'
#
loop_
_entity.id
_entity.type
_entity.pdbx_description
1 polymer ?
#
loop_
_entity_poly.entity_id
_entity_poly.type
_entity_poly.pdbx_seq_one_letter_code
_entity_poly.pdbx_strand_id
1 'polypeptide(L)'
;IQNYIANYEIGHDTFIENVDIILVDGLSKFGNGVEVSVLNETGGREVLINDKLSAHQAYILALYRHRPELICRMKSITDFXSNKHASSVGTIGNHVMILNTGSIKNVRIGDYCHICGTCRLYNGSINSNAEAPVHLGHGVICDDFIISSGSHIDDGAMLSRCFIGQACRLGHNYSASESLFFSNCQGENGEACAIFAGPFTVTHHKSTLLI
;
A
#
# COMPACT_ATOMS: atom_id res chain seq x y z
N ILE A 1 11.81 -16.66 21.46
CA ILE A 1 10.90 -15.94 20.57
C ILE A 1 10.73 -16.77 19.31
N GLN A 2 9.49 -16.95 18.91
CA GLN A 2 9.20 -17.78 17.75
C GLN A 2 8.56 -16.96 16.66
N ASN A 3 9.06 -17.15 15.44
CA ASN A 3 8.40 -16.66 14.24
C ASN A 3 7.53 -17.76 13.70
N TYR A 4 6.36 -17.41 13.17
CA TYR A 4 5.55 -18.35 12.42
C TYR A 4 5.47 -17.86 10.98
N ILE A 5 5.96 -18.64 10.05
CA ILE A 5 5.98 -18.26 8.65
C ILE A 5 5.39 -19.40 7.84
N ALA A 6 4.39 -19.11 7.02
CA ALA A 6 3.76 -20.12 6.19
C ALA A 6 3.38 -19.56 4.83
N ASN A 7 3.63 -20.38 3.81
CA ASN A 7 3.22 -20.11 2.42
C ASN A 7 3.93 -18.91 1.83
N TYR A 8 5.24 -18.83 2.05
CA TYR A 8 6.07 -17.78 1.48
C TYR A 8 7.33 -18.35 0.83
N GLU A 9 7.74 -17.74 -0.26
CA GLU A 9 9.07 -17.90 -0.81
C GLU A 9 9.90 -16.72 -0.34
N ILE A 10 11.06 -17.02 0.26
CA ILE A 10 11.90 -16.00 0.86
C ILE A 10 13.22 -15.94 0.12
N GLY A 11 13.62 -14.75 -0.29
CA GLY A 11 14.84 -14.54 -1.04
C GLY A 11 16.09 -14.68 -0.20
N HIS A 12 17.24 -14.47 -0.83
CA HIS A 12 18.51 -14.64 -0.15
C HIS A 12 18.88 -13.39 0.65
N ASP A 13 19.70 -13.60 1.68
CA ASP A 13 20.21 -12.53 2.54
C ASP A 13 19.09 -11.73 3.22
N THR A 14 17.99 -12.40 3.51
CA THR A 14 16.86 -11.80 4.20
C THR A 14 16.91 -12.19 5.66
N PHE A 15 16.62 -11.23 6.53
CA PHE A 15 16.72 -11.39 7.98
C PHE A 15 15.36 -11.13 8.61
N ILE A 16 14.85 -12.12 9.33
CA ILE A 16 13.53 -12.03 9.98
C ILE A 16 13.71 -12.42 11.43
N GLU A 17 13.37 -11.52 12.34
CA GLU A 17 13.55 -11.79 13.76
C GLU A 17 12.42 -11.17 14.56
N ASN A 18 11.86 -11.97 15.46
CA ASN A 18 10.85 -11.51 16.41
C ASN A 18 9.63 -10.96 15.71
N VAL A 19 9.00 -11.81 14.90
CA VAL A 19 7.78 -11.49 14.17
C VAL A 19 6.72 -12.50 14.61
N ASP A 20 5.50 -12.02 14.91
CA ASP A 20 4.47 -12.92 15.38
C ASP A 20 4.07 -13.91 14.31
N ILE A 21 3.67 -13.42 13.14
CA ILE A 21 3.20 -14.30 12.08
C ILE A 21 3.39 -13.64 10.71
N ILE A 22 3.81 -14.47 9.75
CA ILE A 22 3.88 -14.08 8.33
C ILE A 22 3.18 -15.19 7.57
N LEU A 23 2.06 -14.89 6.93
CA LEU A 23 1.19 -15.94 6.40
C LEU A 23 0.45 -15.48 5.16
N VAL A 24 0.34 -16.37 4.17
CA VAL A 24 -0.67 -16.23 3.14
C VAL A 24 -1.72 -17.31 3.38
N ASP A 25 -2.97 -16.90 3.57
CA ASP A 25 -4.05 -17.87 3.75
C ASP A 25 -5.00 -17.78 2.56
N GLY A 26 -4.96 -18.82 1.74
CA GLY A 26 -5.79 -18.89 0.56
C GLY A 26 -5.22 -18.10 -0.61
N LEU A 27 -6.06 -17.84 -1.59
CA LEU A 27 -5.66 -17.13 -2.78
C LEU A 27 -5.71 -15.63 -2.53
N SER A 28 -4.61 -14.93 -2.80
CA SER A 28 -4.52 -13.50 -2.55
C SER A 28 -4.06 -12.76 -3.78
N LYS A 29 -4.54 -11.55 -3.98
CA LYS A 29 -4.05 -10.65 -5.02
C LYS A 29 -3.10 -9.60 -4.46
N PHE A 30 -2.81 -9.70 -3.18
CA PHE A 30 -1.83 -8.83 -2.52
C PHE A 30 -2.15 -7.35 -2.72
N GLY A 31 -3.42 -6.99 -2.52
CA GLY A 31 -3.87 -5.62 -2.62
C GLY A 31 -4.21 -5.14 -4.02
N ASN A 32 -3.81 -5.86 -5.06
CA ASN A 32 -4.16 -5.47 -6.42
C ASN A 32 -5.65 -5.69 -6.64
N GLY A 33 -6.31 -4.67 -7.19
CA GLY A 33 -7.74 -4.74 -7.46
C GLY A 33 -8.63 -4.22 -6.34
N VAL A 34 -8.05 -3.78 -5.23
CA VAL A 34 -8.83 -3.17 -4.16
C VAL A 34 -9.47 -1.89 -4.71
N GLU A 35 -10.74 -1.68 -4.40
CA GLU A 35 -11.44 -0.46 -4.79
C GLU A 35 -11.23 0.62 -3.72
N VAL A 36 -10.81 1.78 -4.17
CA VAL A 36 -10.60 2.94 -3.31
C VAL A 36 -11.61 4.01 -3.69
N SER A 37 -12.41 4.46 -2.74
CA SER A 37 -13.46 5.45 -2.99
C SER A 37 -12.90 6.86 -2.83
N VAL A 38 -12.32 7.38 -3.91
CA VAL A 38 -11.71 8.70 -3.87
C VAL A 38 -12.74 9.78 -4.14
N LEU A 39 -12.48 10.98 -3.63
CA LEU A 39 -13.23 12.19 -3.91
C LEU A 39 -14.69 12.16 -3.45
N ASN A 40 -15.13 11.07 -2.87
CA ASN A 40 -16.50 10.96 -2.37
C ASN A 40 -16.58 9.76 -1.43
N GLU A 41 -16.65 10.04 -0.15
CA GLU A 41 -16.71 8.98 0.85
C GLU A 41 -17.85 8.01 0.62
N THR A 42 -18.94 8.48 0.01
CA THR A 42 -20.10 7.64 -0.19
C THR A 42 -20.04 6.83 -1.48
N GLY A 43 -18.96 6.97 -2.23
CA GLY A 43 -18.76 6.16 -3.42
C GLY A 43 -19.12 6.85 -4.71
N GLY A 44 -18.94 6.14 -5.81
CA GLY A 44 -19.25 6.65 -7.14
C GLY A 44 -18.03 7.00 -7.97
N ARG A 45 -16.86 7.05 -7.35
CA ARG A 45 -15.63 7.36 -8.07
C ARG A 45 -14.54 6.37 -7.74
N GLU A 46 -14.89 5.10 -7.65
CA GLU A 46 -13.94 4.06 -7.23
C GLU A 46 -12.80 3.90 -8.24
N VAL A 47 -11.60 3.83 -7.70
CA VAL A 47 -10.41 3.51 -8.46
C VAL A 47 -9.89 2.17 -7.99
N LEU A 48 -9.63 1.26 -8.92
CA LEU A 48 -9.02 -0.03 -8.59
C LEU A 48 -7.51 0.17 -8.52
N ILE A 49 -6.94 -0.02 -7.34
CA ILE A 49 -5.49 0.17 -7.21
C ILE A 49 -4.73 -1.07 -7.67
N ASN A 50 -3.52 -0.85 -8.11
CA ASN A 50 -2.65 -1.93 -8.55
C ASN A 50 -1.21 -1.43 -8.55
N ASP A 51 -0.29 -2.37 -8.77
CA ASP A 51 1.14 -2.07 -8.66
C ASP A 51 1.61 -0.97 -9.62
N LYS A 52 0.91 -0.78 -10.71
CA LYS A 52 1.36 0.15 -11.76
C LYS A 52 0.42 1.32 -11.95
N LEU A 53 -0.43 1.58 -10.96
CA LEU A 53 -1.39 2.67 -11.09
C LEU A 53 -0.65 4.00 -11.26
N SER A 54 -1.06 4.77 -12.26
CA SER A 54 -0.53 6.11 -12.48
C SER A 54 -1.61 7.15 -12.13
N ALA A 55 -1.16 8.38 -11.91
CA ALA A 55 -2.11 9.46 -11.65
C ALA A 55 -3.05 9.67 -12.81
N HIS A 56 -2.57 9.48 -14.04
CA HIS A 56 -3.41 9.63 -15.23
C HIS A 56 -4.52 8.59 -15.24
N GLN A 57 -4.18 7.34 -14.96
CA GLN A 57 -5.20 6.29 -14.94
C GLN A 57 -6.22 6.54 -13.84
N ALA A 58 -5.73 6.94 -12.67
CA ALA A 58 -6.62 7.22 -11.56
C ALA A 58 -7.55 8.39 -11.87
N TYR A 59 -7.02 9.42 -12.52
CA TYR A 59 -7.81 10.57 -12.90
C TYR A 59 -8.96 10.16 -13.83
N ILE A 60 -8.65 9.34 -14.82
CA ILE A 60 -9.68 8.88 -15.75
C ILE A 60 -10.73 8.05 -15.03
N LEU A 61 -10.28 7.11 -14.17
CA LEU A 61 -11.23 6.27 -13.45
C LEU A 61 -12.14 7.08 -12.52
N ALA A 62 -11.61 8.12 -11.90
CA ALA A 62 -12.37 8.89 -10.92
C ALA A 62 -13.29 9.91 -11.56
N LEU A 63 -12.87 10.49 -12.68
CA LEU A 63 -13.56 11.68 -13.19
C LEU A 63 -14.27 11.49 -14.51
N TYR A 64 -14.00 10.42 -15.26
CA TYR A 64 -14.66 10.19 -16.54
C TYR A 64 -15.90 9.30 -16.39
N ARG A 65 -16.63 9.50 -15.30
CA ARG A 65 -17.81 8.66 -15.03
C ARG A 65 -18.93 8.85 -16.03
N HIS A 66 -18.90 9.95 -16.76
CA HIS A 66 -19.83 10.19 -17.85
C HIS A 66 -19.49 9.36 -19.09
N ARG A 67 -18.39 8.62 -19.05
CA ARG A 67 -18.00 7.71 -20.14
C ARG A 67 -17.95 6.28 -19.60
N PRO A 68 -19.09 5.67 -19.33
CA PRO A 68 -19.09 4.37 -18.64
C PRO A 68 -18.38 3.26 -19.42
N GLU A 69 -18.38 3.33 -20.74
CA GLU A 69 -17.68 2.31 -21.52
C GLU A 69 -16.17 2.37 -21.28
N LEU A 70 -15.61 3.56 -21.20
CA LEU A 70 -14.19 3.74 -20.92
C LEU A 70 -13.85 3.20 -19.54
N ILE A 71 -14.65 3.56 -18.55
CA ILE A 71 -14.43 3.09 -17.18
C ILE A 71 -14.49 1.58 -17.13
N CYS A 72 -15.47 0.99 -17.79
CA CYS A 72 -15.64 -0.45 -17.80
C CYS A 72 -14.40 -1.15 -18.40
N ARG A 73 -13.90 -0.62 -19.50
CA ARG A 73 -12.70 -1.18 -20.13
C ARG A 73 -11.48 -1.08 -19.21
N MET A 74 -11.31 0.07 -18.57
CA MET A 74 -10.16 0.26 -17.70
C MET A 74 -10.24 -0.67 -16.49
N LYS A 75 -11.43 -0.85 -15.95
CA LYS A 75 -11.59 -1.79 -14.83
C LYS A 75 -11.29 -3.22 -15.27
N SER A 76 -11.72 -3.59 -16.46
CA SER A 76 -11.44 -4.93 -16.97
C SER A 76 -9.94 -5.18 -17.12
N ILE A 77 -9.21 -4.17 -17.58
CA ILE A 77 -7.76 -4.29 -17.71
C ILE A 77 -7.12 -4.44 -16.34
N THR A 78 -7.57 -3.65 -15.39
CA THR A 78 -7.04 -3.75 -14.01
C THR A 78 -7.35 -5.12 -13.41
N ASP A 79 -8.55 -5.62 -13.62
CA ASP A 79 -8.92 -6.94 -13.11
C ASP A 79 -8.05 -8.02 -13.72
N PHE A 80 -7.79 -7.91 -15.00
CA PHE A 80 -6.92 -8.88 -15.66
C PHE A 80 -5.53 -8.90 -15.03
N UNK A 81 -5.13 -7.76 -14.73
CA UNK A 81 -3.95 -7.62 -14.16
C UNK A 81 -3.88 -8.13 -12.86
N SER A 82 -4.74 -7.75 -12.14
CA SER A 82 -4.80 -8.18 -10.75
C SER A 82 -4.91 -9.69 -10.62
N ASN A 83 -5.68 -10.30 -11.48
CA ASN A 83 -5.83 -11.75 -11.42
C ASN A 83 -4.53 -12.47 -11.72
N LYS A 84 -3.66 -11.89 -12.51
CA LYS A 84 -2.35 -12.49 -12.77
C LYS A 84 -1.46 -12.51 -11.53
N HIS A 85 -1.70 -11.61 -10.61
CA HIS A 85 -0.92 -11.56 -9.37
C HIS A 85 -1.45 -12.51 -8.31
N ALA A 86 -2.62 -13.12 -8.55
CA ALA A 86 -3.23 -13.98 -7.54
C ALA A 86 -2.38 -15.20 -7.29
N SER A 87 -2.14 -15.49 -6.02
CA SER A 87 -1.33 -16.64 -5.63
C SER A 87 -1.67 -17.02 -4.20
N SER A 88 -1.47 -18.30 -3.91
CA SER A 88 -1.57 -18.77 -2.53
C SER A 88 -0.20 -18.76 -1.84
N VAL A 89 0.84 -18.30 -2.55
CA VAL A 89 2.19 -18.20 -2.00
C VAL A 89 2.66 -16.77 -2.15
N GLY A 90 3.07 -16.18 -1.04
CA GLY A 90 3.62 -14.84 -1.05
C GLY A 90 5.11 -14.85 -1.30
N THR A 91 5.67 -13.66 -1.51
CA THR A 91 7.11 -13.54 -1.68
C THR A 91 7.66 -12.48 -0.75
N ILE A 92 8.84 -12.78 -0.21
CA ILE A 92 9.67 -11.81 0.48
C ILE A 92 10.97 -11.82 -0.31
N GLY A 93 11.37 -10.65 -0.80
CA GLY A 93 12.50 -10.55 -1.71
C GLY A 93 13.84 -10.77 -1.07
N ASN A 94 14.88 -10.34 -1.78
CA ASN A 94 16.26 -10.46 -1.33
C ASN A 94 16.63 -9.25 -0.47
N HIS A 95 17.52 -9.48 0.51
CA HIS A 95 18.06 -8.39 1.35
C HIS A 95 16.97 -7.63 2.12
N VAL A 96 15.90 -8.32 2.48
CA VAL A 96 14.81 -7.75 3.28
C VAL A 96 15.15 -7.91 4.76
N MET A 97 14.76 -6.93 5.56
CA MET A 97 14.92 -7.01 7.01
C MET A 97 13.58 -6.77 7.68
N ILE A 98 13.12 -7.74 8.46
CA ILE A 98 11.86 -7.63 9.20
C ILE A 98 12.15 -7.91 10.67
N LEU A 99 11.95 -6.90 11.52
CA LEU A 99 12.30 -6.99 12.93
C LEU A 99 11.14 -6.54 13.81
N ASN A 100 10.90 -7.27 14.88
CA ASN A 100 10.01 -6.79 15.96
C ASN A 100 8.67 -6.34 15.41
N THR A 101 8.03 -7.19 14.62
CA THR A 101 6.83 -6.84 13.88
C THR A 101 5.71 -7.79 14.29
N GLY A 102 4.48 -7.30 14.27
CA GLY A 102 3.34 -8.14 14.66
C GLY A 102 2.95 -9.08 13.54
N SER A 103 1.87 -8.75 12.84
CA SER A 103 1.30 -9.66 11.85
C SER A 103 1.53 -9.15 10.43
N ILE A 104 1.94 -10.06 9.56
CA ILE A 104 2.03 -9.80 8.13
C ILE A 104 1.23 -10.89 7.43
N LYS A 105 0.14 -10.50 6.76
CA LYS A 105 -0.76 -11.49 6.18
C LYS A 105 -1.17 -11.08 4.77
N ASN A 106 -0.92 -11.97 3.82
CA ASN A 106 -1.28 -11.73 2.42
C ASN A 106 -0.59 -10.48 1.86
N VAL A 107 0.72 -10.38 2.12
CA VAL A 107 1.50 -9.23 1.68
C VAL A 107 2.70 -9.70 0.87
N ARG A 108 2.91 -9.06 -0.28
CA ARG A 108 4.09 -9.32 -1.10
C ARG A 108 5.11 -8.23 -0.82
N ILE A 109 6.34 -8.63 -0.51
CA ILE A 109 7.38 -7.70 -0.09
C ILE A 109 8.55 -7.76 -1.04
N GLY A 110 8.88 -6.64 -1.65
CA GLY A 110 9.98 -6.54 -2.61
C GLY A 110 11.34 -6.46 -1.97
N ASP A 111 12.36 -6.42 -2.80
CA ASP A 111 13.75 -6.47 -2.37
C ASP A 111 14.13 -5.24 -1.53
N TYR A 112 15.05 -5.45 -0.60
CA TYR A 112 15.67 -4.37 0.20
C TYR A 112 14.68 -3.63 1.09
N CYS A 113 13.50 -4.17 1.33
CA CYS A 113 12.52 -3.56 2.21
C CYS A 113 12.97 -3.67 3.67
N HIS A 114 12.76 -2.62 4.44
CA HIS A 114 13.00 -2.61 5.89
C HIS A 114 11.68 -2.46 6.62
N ILE A 115 11.38 -3.40 7.49
CA ILE A 115 10.16 -3.37 8.31
C ILE A 115 10.59 -3.55 9.75
N CYS A 116 10.37 -2.55 10.59
CA CYS A 116 10.83 -2.61 11.97
C CYS A 116 9.80 -2.00 12.91
N GLY A 117 9.32 -2.81 13.85
CA GLY A 117 8.37 -2.32 14.84
C GLY A 117 6.97 -2.11 14.31
N THR A 118 6.68 -2.61 13.13
CA THR A 118 5.39 -2.44 12.47
C THR A 118 4.35 -3.31 13.15
N CYS A 119 3.15 -2.77 13.32
CA CYS A 119 2.12 -3.49 14.05
C CYS A 119 1.42 -4.52 13.19
N ARG A 120 0.93 -4.11 12.01
CA ARG A 120 0.14 -5.01 11.18
C ARG A 120 0.19 -4.61 9.71
N LEU A 121 0.36 -5.59 8.85
CA LEU A 121 0.29 -5.41 7.40
C LEU A 121 -0.62 -6.48 6.85
N TYR A 122 -1.75 -6.11 6.27
CA TYR A 122 -2.72 -7.04 5.71
C TYR A 122 -3.06 -6.68 4.27
N ASN A 123 -2.99 -7.68 3.40
CA ASN A 123 -3.49 -7.59 2.02
C ASN A 123 -2.87 -6.44 1.26
N GLY A 124 -1.60 -6.59 0.94
CA GLY A 124 -0.93 -5.50 0.25
C GLY A 124 0.29 -5.93 -0.54
N SER A 125 0.85 -4.94 -1.25
CA SER A 125 2.11 -5.10 -1.94
C SER A 125 3.04 -3.96 -1.55
N ILE A 126 4.28 -4.33 -1.26
CA ILE A 126 5.32 -3.36 -0.95
C ILE A 126 6.36 -3.49 -2.05
N ASN A 127 6.37 -2.52 -2.97
CA ASN A 127 7.15 -2.62 -4.19
C ASN A 127 8.53 -1.97 -4.02
N SER A 128 9.28 -2.53 -3.09
CA SER A 128 10.63 -2.07 -2.74
C SER A 128 11.65 -2.62 -3.72
N ASN A 129 12.73 -1.88 -3.92
CA ASN A 129 13.85 -2.35 -4.73
C ASN A 129 15.15 -1.73 -4.24
N ALA A 130 16.26 -2.15 -4.85
CA ALA A 130 17.58 -1.74 -4.37
C ALA A 130 17.82 -0.24 -4.54
N GLU A 131 17.32 0.34 -5.63
CA GLU A 131 17.53 1.77 -5.90
C GLU A 131 16.69 2.65 -4.98
N ALA A 132 15.52 2.17 -4.57
CA ALA A 132 14.60 2.96 -3.78
C ALA A 132 13.88 2.06 -2.79
N PRO A 133 14.56 1.69 -1.70
CA PRO A 133 13.94 0.80 -0.72
C PRO A 133 12.75 1.45 -0.01
N VAL A 134 11.82 0.61 0.40
CA VAL A 134 10.70 1.03 1.22
C VAL A 134 11.02 0.76 2.69
N HIS A 135 10.64 1.69 3.55
CA HIS A 135 10.82 1.54 5.00
C HIS A 135 9.47 1.67 5.68
N LEU A 136 9.16 0.69 6.52
CA LEU A 136 7.97 0.74 7.37
C LEU A 136 8.44 0.70 8.82
N GLY A 137 7.93 1.61 9.64
CA GLY A 137 8.46 1.80 10.98
C GLY A 137 7.48 1.47 12.08
N HIS A 138 7.74 2.05 13.24
CA HIS A 138 7.10 1.65 14.50
C HIS A 138 5.62 2.01 14.52
N GLY A 139 4.81 1.04 14.93
CA GLY A 139 3.40 1.25 15.16
C GLY A 139 2.55 1.38 13.90
N VAL A 140 3.14 1.17 12.73
CA VAL A 140 2.42 1.33 11.47
C VAL A 140 1.39 0.21 11.29
N ILE A 141 0.22 0.57 10.76
CA ILE A 141 -0.82 -0.38 10.41
C ILE A 141 -1.26 -0.09 8.98
N CYS A 142 -1.21 -1.11 8.12
CA CYS A 142 -1.64 -0.96 6.74
C CYS A 142 -2.55 -2.12 6.36
N ASP A 143 -3.74 -1.79 5.89
CA ASP A 143 -4.70 -2.79 5.40
C ASP A 143 -5.13 -2.42 3.98
N ASP A 144 -5.15 -3.40 3.07
CA ASP A 144 -5.63 -3.20 1.69
C ASP A 144 -4.86 -2.08 1.00
N PHE A 145 -3.60 -2.34 0.68
CA PHE A 145 -2.72 -1.25 0.27
C PHE A 145 -1.76 -1.65 -0.85
N ILE A 146 -1.29 -0.63 -1.54
CA ILE A 146 -0.12 -0.74 -2.43
C ILE A 146 0.84 0.36 -2.01
N ILE A 147 2.10 0.01 -1.76
CA ILE A 147 3.13 1.00 -1.43
C ILE A 147 4.24 0.88 -2.46
N SER A 148 4.52 1.98 -3.13
CA SER A 148 5.51 2.03 -4.21
C SER A 148 6.90 2.33 -3.67
N SER A 149 7.90 2.16 -4.53
CA SER A 149 9.30 2.24 -4.15
C SER A 149 9.67 3.58 -3.54
N GLY A 150 10.63 3.52 -2.62
CA GLY A 150 11.19 4.71 -2.01
C GLY A 150 10.36 5.34 -0.91
N SER A 151 9.19 4.79 -0.62
CA SER A 151 8.32 5.38 0.38
C SER A 151 8.73 5.01 1.80
N HIS A 152 8.46 5.92 2.73
CA HIS A 152 8.71 5.73 4.15
C HIS A 152 7.41 5.94 4.91
N ILE A 153 6.97 4.93 5.64
CA ILE A 153 5.75 4.98 6.43
C ILE A 153 6.17 4.71 7.88
N ASP A 154 6.04 5.70 8.76
CA ASP A 154 6.63 5.61 10.09
C ASP A 154 5.68 6.08 11.17
N ASP A 155 6.09 5.83 12.39
CA ASP A 155 5.60 6.48 13.61
C ASP A 155 4.08 6.52 13.70
N GLY A 156 3.50 5.33 13.74
CA GLY A 156 2.10 5.19 14.04
C GLY A 156 1.15 5.54 12.89
N ALA A 157 1.65 5.71 11.69
CA ALA A 157 0.76 5.96 10.55
C ALA A 157 -0.17 4.78 10.33
N MET A 158 -1.40 5.08 9.94
CA MET A 158 -2.41 4.05 9.68
C MET A 158 -3.00 4.26 8.30
N LEU A 159 -2.97 3.20 7.49
CA LEU A 159 -3.49 3.25 6.13
C LEU A 159 -4.54 2.18 5.93
N SER A 160 -5.65 2.53 5.32
CA SER A 160 -6.69 1.58 4.97
C SER A 160 -7.21 1.88 3.58
N ARG A 161 -7.09 0.90 2.68
CA ARG A 161 -7.53 1.05 1.30
C ARG A 161 -6.88 2.27 0.66
N CYS A 162 -5.55 2.21 0.54
CA CYS A 162 -4.77 3.33 0.03
C CYS A 162 -3.75 2.88 -1.00
N PHE A 163 -3.47 3.78 -1.93
CA PHE A 163 -2.35 3.65 -2.84
C PHE A 163 -1.31 4.71 -2.48
N ILE A 164 -0.08 4.27 -2.23
CA ILE A 164 1.00 5.16 -1.87
C ILE A 164 2.03 5.12 -3.00
N GLY A 165 2.16 6.22 -3.70
CA GLY A 165 3.09 6.32 -4.83
C GLY A 165 4.54 6.38 -4.41
N GLN A 166 5.40 6.64 -5.37
CA GLN A 166 6.84 6.58 -5.13
C GLN A 166 7.30 7.72 -4.24
N ALA A 167 8.24 7.39 -3.35
CA ALA A 167 8.94 8.39 -2.53
C ALA A 167 8.01 9.24 -1.67
N CYS A 168 6.93 8.65 -1.20
CA CYS A 168 6.03 9.32 -0.26
C CYS A 168 6.54 9.15 1.16
N ARG A 169 6.21 10.09 2.04
CA ARG A 169 6.55 10.01 3.45
C ARG A 169 5.31 10.28 4.28
N LEU A 170 4.89 9.28 5.06
CA LEU A 170 3.74 9.41 5.94
C LEU A 170 4.19 9.02 7.34
N GLY A 171 3.89 9.88 8.33
CA GLY A 171 4.35 9.59 9.67
C GLY A 171 3.67 10.46 10.70
N HIS A 172 4.21 10.43 11.93
CA HIS A 172 3.67 11.22 13.05
C HIS A 172 2.18 10.98 13.23
N ASN A 173 1.79 9.70 13.26
CA ASN A 173 0.40 9.28 13.48
C ASN A 173 -0.57 9.72 12.37
N TYR A 174 -0.05 9.98 11.18
CA TYR A 174 -0.93 10.29 10.05
C TYR A 174 -1.86 9.12 9.78
N SER A 175 -3.14 9.40 9.54
CA SER A 175 -4.07 8.33 9.18
C SER A 175 -4.71 8.64 7.85
N ALA A 176 -4.86 7.62 7.02
CA ALA A 176 -5.45 7.79 5.70
C ALA A 176 -6.35 6.61 5.38
N SER A 177 -7.50 6.91 4.78
CA SER A 177 -8.40 5.88 4.30
C SER A 177 -8.95 6.27 2.95
N GLU A 178 -9.19 5.26 2.10
CA GLU A 178 -9.81 5.47 0.79
C GLU A 178 -9.09 6.55 0.00
N SER A 179 -7.75 6.53 -0.03
CA SER A 179 -6.99 7.65 -0.57
C SER A 179 -5.88 7.20 -1.50
N LEU A 180 -5.56 8.07 -2.45
CA LEU A 180 -4.46 7.87 -3.37
C LEU A 180 -3.46 8.99 -3.16
N PHE A 181 -2.19 8.61 -2.99
CA PHE A 181 -1.10 9.59 -2.87
C PHE A 181 -0.11 9.28 -3.99
N PHE A 182 0.07 10.22 -4.90
CA PHE A 182 1.02 10.01 -5.97
C PHE A 182 2.40 10.50 -5.55
N SER A 183 3.36 10.51 -6.44
CA SER A 183 4.77 10.57 -6.05
C SER A 183 5.11 11.79 -5.19
N ASN A 184 6.01 11.57 -4.25
CA ASN A 184 6.60 12.63 -3.43
C ASN A 184 5.60 13.38 -2.55
N CYS A 185 4.52 12.72 -2.14
CA CYS A 185 3.60 13.30 -1.17
C CYS A 185 4.14 13.12 0.24
N GLN A 186 3.75 14.02 1.13
CA GLN A 186 4.10 13.92 2.55
C GLN A 186 2.87 14.19 3.40
N GLY A 187 2.71 13.38 4.46
CA GLY A 187 1.63 13.57 5.40
C GLY A 187 2.09 13.33 6.82
N GLU A 188 1.85 14.31 7.69
CA GLU A 188 2.20 14.22 9.11
C GLU A 188 1.09 14.82 9.95
N ASN A 189 0.82 14.16 11.07
CA ASN A 189 -0.07 14.74 12.10
C ASN A 189 -1.50 15.00 11.65
N GLY A 190 -1.95 14.40 10.60
CA GLY A 190 -3.25 14.70 10.07
C GLY A 190 -4.05 13.48 9.67
N GLU A 191 -5.10 13.75 8.93
CA GLU A 191 -5.99 12.71 8.45
C GLU A 191 -6.34 12.98 6.99
N ALA A 192 -6.40 11.92 6.21
CA ALA A 192 -6.89 11.98 4.85
C ALA A 192 -8.01 10.97 4.68
N CYS A 193 -9.10 11.39 4.05
CA CYS A 193 -10.18 10.48 3.75
C CYS A 193 -10.70 10.81 2.35
N ALA A 194 -10.73 9.80 1.49
CA ALA A 194 -11.21 9.95 0.11
C ALA A 194 -10.43 11.02 -0.66
N ILE A 195 -9.14 11.09 -0.46
CA ILE A 195 -8.27 12.12 -1.04
C ILE A 195 -7.63 11.59 -2.32
N PHE A 196 -7.59 12.43 -3.35
CA PHE A 196 -6.77 12.21 -4.53
C PHE A 196 -5.63 13.23 -4.45
N ALA A 197 -4.49 12.80 -3.94
CA ALA A 197 -3.35 13.70 -3.75
C ALA A 197 -2.41 13.57 -4.93
N GLY A 198 -2.35 14.58 -5.77
CA GLY A 198 -1.42 14.63 -6.88
C GLY A 198 0.02 14.70 -6.37
N PRO A 199 0.98 14.55 -7.28
CA PRO A 199 2.39 14.56 -6.84
C PRO A 199 2.76 15.82 -6.06
N PHE A 200 3.63 15.64 -5.06
CA PHE A 200 4.15 16.73 -4.25
C PHE A 200 3.11 17.42 -3.34
N THR A 201 2.03 16.72 -3.01
CA THR A 201 1.09 17.23 -2.02
C THR A 201 1.69 17.05 -0.63
N VAL A 202 1.68 18.10 0.17
CA VAL A 202 2.32 18.09 1.49
C VAL A 202 1.39 18.65 2.54
N THR A 203 1.21 17.90 3.65
CA THR A 203 0.52 18.39 4.83
C THR A 203 1.33 18.00 6.06
N HIS A 204 1.66 18.95 6.91
CA HIS A 204 2.53 18.69 8.06
C HIS A 204 1.87 18.89 9.42
N HIS A 205 0.72 19.55 9.47
CA HIS A 205 0.14 19.94 10.74
C HIS A 205 -1.28 19.43 10.88
N LYS A 206 -1.75 19.37 12.12
CA LYS A 206 -3.12 18.99 12.40
C LYS A 206 -4.04 20.09 11.95
N SER A 207 -4.36 20.09 10.70
CA SER A 207 -5.26 21.07 10.12
C SER A 207 -6.36 20.36 9.38
N THR A 208 -7.42 21.06 9.15
CA THR A 208 -8.56 20.50 8.43
C THR A 208 -8.45 20.86 6.96
N LEU A 209 -8.54 19.85 6.14
CA LEU A 209 -8.59 20.03 4.71
C LEU A 209 -9.89 19.42 4.23
N LEU A 210 -10.74 20.23 3.73
CA LEU A 210 -12.03 19.79 3.22
C LEU A 210 -12.01 19.84 1.70
N ILE A 211 -12.32 18.69 1.13
CA ILE A 211 -12.32 18.56 -0.32
C ILE A 211 -13.73 18.25 -0.79
#